data_66f03961ee39bf43506260529ae39d17
#
_entry.id   66f03961ee39bf43506260529ae39d17
#
_cell.length_a   1.000
_cell.length_b   1.000
_cell.length_c   1.000
_cell.angle_alpha   90.00
_cell.angle_beta   90.00
_cell.angle_gamma   90.00
#
_symmetry.space_group_name_H-M   'P 1'
#
loop_
_entity.id
_entity.type
_entity.pdbx_description
1 polymer ?
#
loop_
_entity_poly.entity_id
_entity_poly.type
_entity_poly.pdbx_seq_one_letter_code
_entity_poly.pdbx_strand_id
1 'polypeptide(L)'
;LCGWNILNFDLPIILRRSWALGITPTRLLDFRRYSTTTTIDLMQILYNWGNSPGPRYRGLKEVAKMYNIQNDFPNLDGSDVATMDEETLIAYCRNDVRMTRELAMRTRGYYWK
;
A
#
# COMPACT_ATOMS: atom_id res chain seq x y z
N LEU A 1 -8.55 -6.25 -3.50
CA LEU A 1 -7.82 -5.01 -3.22
C LEU A 1 -6.32 -5.27 -3.25
N CYS A 2 -5.54 -4.31 -3.76
CA CYS A 2 -4.08 -4.40 -3.73
C CYS A 2 -3.50 -3.06 -3.30
N GLY A 3 -2.48 -3.09 -2.45
CA GLY A 3 -1.84 -1.87 -1.97
C GLY A 3 -0.53 -2.12 -1.24
N TRP A 4 0.03 -1.05 -0.70
CA TRP A 4 1.25 -1.06 0.11
C TRP A 4 0.91 -0.77 1.57
N ASN A 5 1.17 -1.72 2.46
CA ASN A 5 0.86 -1.62 3.90
C ASN A 5 -0.63 -1.39 4.22
N ILE A 6 -1.52 -1.80 3.34
CA ILE A 6 -2.96 -1.53 3.47
C ILE A 6 -3.61 -2.29 4.62
N LEU A 7 -3.12 -3.47 4.96
CA LEU A 7 -3.65 -4.29 6.05
C LEU A 7 -3.40 -3.66 7.43
N ASN A 8 -2.30 -2.93 7.58
CA ASN A 8 -1.93 -2.32 8.86
C ASN A 8 -2.32 -0.83 8.94
N PHE A 9 -2.62 -0.19 7.83
CA PHE A 9 -2.86 1.25 7.80
C PHE A 9 -4.22 1.61 7.18
N ASP A 10 -4.34 1.57 5.86
CA ASP A 10 -5.51 2.11 5.15
C ASP A 10 -6.82 1.40 5.52
N LEU A 11 -6.84 0.08 5.43
CA LEU A 11 -8.07 -0.69 5.65
C LEU A 11 -8.57 -0.63 7.09
N PRO A 12 -7.73 -0.75 8.13
CA PRO A 12 -8.18 -0.55 9.51
C PRO A 12 -8.75 0.85 9.76
N ILE A 13 -8.15 1.89 9.19
CA ILE A 13 -8.64 3.27 9.33
C ILE A 13 -10.01 3.41 8.67
N ILE A 14 -10.15 2.95 7.43
CA ILE A 14 -11.40 3.03 6.67
C ILE A 14 -12.51 2.26 7.40
N LEU A 15 -12.26 1.05 7.88
CA LEU A 15 -13.25 0.24 8.56
C LEU A 15 -13.69 0.84 9.91
N ARG A 16 -12.74 1.34 10.71
CA ARG A 16 -13.07 2.03 11.97
C ARG A 16 -13.89 3.27 11.71
N ARG A 17 -13.56 4.02 10.67
CA ARG A 17 -14.33 5.20 10.29
C ARG A 17 -15.73 4.85 9.78
N SER A 18 -15.84 3.80 8.96
CA SER A 18 -17.13 3.28 8.49
C SER A 18 -18.02 2.87 9.67
N TRP A 19 -17.47 2.14 10.62
CA TRP A 19 -18.20 1.75 11.82
C TRP A 19 -18.67 2.95 12.65
N ALA A 20 -17.79 3.92 12.90
CA ALA A 20 -18.14 5.14 13.62
C ALA A 20 -19.24 5.96 12.95
N LEU A 21 -19.36 5.86 11.62
CA LEU A 21 -20.39 6.53 10.82
C LEU A 21 -21.64 5.66 10.56
N GLY A 22 -21.70 4.44 11.09
CA GLY A 22 -22.82 3.52 10.85
C GLY A 22 -22.90 2.99 9.41
N ILE A 23 -21.78 3.04 8.66
CA ILE A 23 -21.72 2.56 7.29
C ILE A 23 -21.28 1.10 7.27
N THR A 24 -22.14 0.22 6.78
CA THR A 24 -21.82 -1.21 6.64
C THR A 24 -20.99 -1.46 5.36
N PRO A 25 -19.83 -2.10 5.44
CA PRO A 25 -19.07 -2.50 4.26
C PRO A 25 -19.87 -3.45 3.37
N THR A 26 -19.79 -3.26 2.06
CA THR A 26 -20.43 -4.13 1.07
C THR A 26 -19.75 -5.50 0.94
N ARG A 27 -18.51 -5.61 1.42
CA ARG A 27 -17.73 -6.86 1.44
C ARG A 27 -16.97 -6.97 2.74
N LEU A 28 -16.93 -8.17 3.28
CA LEU A 28 -16.04 -8.49 4.38
C LEU A 28 -14.64 -8.74 3.82
N LEU A 29 -13.65 -8.16 4.49
CA LEU A 29 -12.24 -8.34 4.15
C LEU A 29 -11.60 -9.38 5.08
N ASP A 30 -10.70 -10.16 4.53
CA ASP A 30 -9.94 -11.14 5.30
C ASP A 30 -8.62 -10.51 5.77
N PHE A 31 -8.54 -10.27 7.08
CA PHE A 31 -7.35 -9.70 7.74
C PHE A 31 -6.43 -10.76 8.34
N ARG A 32 -6.71 -12.05 8.10
CA ARG A 32 -5.84 -13.11 8.62
C ARG A 32 -4.44 -12.99 8.03
N ARG A 33 -3.47 -13.17 8.89
CA ARG A 33 -2.06 -13.20 8.47
C ARG A 33 -1.84 -14.26 7.39
N TYR A 34 -1.07 -13.93 6.38
CA TYR A 34 -0.76 -14.76 5.20
C TYR A 34 -1.91 -14.93 4.21
N SER A 35 -3.09 -14.41 4.47
CA SER A 35 -4.19 -14.47 3.52
C SER A 35 -4.00 -13.48 2.38
N THR A 36 -4.24 -13.94 1.16
CA THR A 36 -4.28 -13.12 -0.06
C THR A 36 -5.62 -13.22 -0.78
N THR A 37 -6.64 -13.66 -0.06
CA THR A 37 -7.96 -13.98 -0.64
C THR A 37 -8.72 -12.72 -1.07
N THR A 38 -8.76 -11.71 -0.22
CA THR A 38 -9.50 -10.47 -0.49
C THR A 38 -8.59 -9.27 -0.71
N THR A 39 -7.36 -9.35 -0.18
CA THR A 39 -6.40 -8.26 -0.20
C THR A 39 -5.00 -8.77 -0.52
N ILE A 40 -4.30 -8.01 -1.34
CA ILE A 40 -2.87 -8.21 -1.63
C ILE A 40 -2.12 -7.03 -1.01
N ASP A 41 -1.48 -7.24 0.13
CA ASP A 41 -0.58 -6.25 0.73
C ASP A 41 0.85 -6.55 0.28
N LEU A 42 1.31 -5.76 -0.68
CA LEU A 42 2.62 -5.97 -1.30
C LEU A 42 3.78 -5.85 -0.32
N MET A 43 3.67 -4.96 0.68
CA MET A 43 4.70 -4.85 1.71
C MET A 43 4.80 -6.14 2.53
N GLN A 44 3.67 -6.68 2.95
CA GLN A 44 3.65 -7.92 3.73
C GLN A 44 4.22 -9.10 2.93
N ILE A 45 3.80 -9.23 1.68
CA ILE A 45 4.21 -10.33 0.80
C ILE A 45 5.70 -10.27 0.49
N LEU A 46 6.20 -9.12 0.03
CA LEU A 46 7.60 -8.93 -0.35
C LEU A 46 8.57 -9.11 0.82
N TYR A 47 8.14 -8.78 2.02
CA TYR A 47 8.95 -8.93 3.24
C TYR A 47 8.56 -10.15 4.08
N ASN A 48 7.90 -11.13 3.46
CA ASN A 48 7.50 -12.39 4.09
C ASN A 48 6.85 -12.16 5.47
N TRP A 49 5.94 -11.18 5.54
CA TRP A 49 5.20 -10.85 6.77
C TRP A 49 6.11 -10.49 7.96
N GLY A 50 7.27 -9.92 7.67
CA GLY A 50 8.28 -9.57 8.66
C GLY A 50 9.11 -10.75 9.18
N ASN A 51 9.03 -11.92 8.55
CA ASN A 51 9.78 -13.11 8.95
C ASN A 51 11.15 -13.22 8.27
N SER A 52 11.43 -12.38 7.27
CA SER A 52 12.74 -12.41 6.58
C SER A 52 13.84 -11.80 7.44
N PRO A 53 15.09 -12.29 7.35
CA PRO A 53 16.24 -11.65 7.96
C PRO A 53 16.49 -10.28 7.32
N GLY A 54 17.02 -9.34 8.09
CA GLY A 54 17.35 -7.99 7.63
C GLY A 54 16.31 -6.93 8.01
N PRO A 55 16.27 -5.77 7.34
CA PRO A 55 15.31 -4.71 7.61
C PRO A 55 13.89 -5.23 7.51
N ARG A 56 13.10 -4.98 8.53
CA ARG A 56 11.77 -5.60 8.65
C ARG A 56 10.84 -5.17 7.52
N TYR A 57 10.85 -3.89 7.19
CA TYR A 57 10.05 -3.31 6.10
C TYR A 57 10.74 -2.08 5.53
N ARG A 58 10.46 -1.79 4.26
CA ARG A 58 10.89 -0.57 3.57
C ARG A 58 9.67 0.19 3.07
N GLY A 59 9.84 1.47 2.78
CA GLY A 59 8.78 2.30 2.20
C GLY A 59 8.55 1.99 0.72
N LEU A 60 7.34 2.29 0.21
CA LEU A 60 6.98 2.10 -1.20
C LEU A 60 7.99 2.75 -2.15
N LYS A 61 8.40 3.98 -1.90
CA LYS A 61 9.34 4.74 -2.76
C LYS A 61 10.72 4.11 -2.80
N GLU A 62 11.19 3.60 -1.68
CA GLU A 62 12.47 2.91 -1.61
C GLU A 62 12.44 1.61 -2.42
N VAL A 63 11.38 0.83 -2.29
CA VAL A 63 11.19 -0.40 -3.07
C VAL A 63 10.98 -0.08 -4.55
N ALA A 64 10.22 0.94 -4.89
CA ALA A 64 10.05 1.40 -6.27
C ALA A 64 11.40 1.74 -6.90
N LYS A 65 12.27 2.44 -6.17
CA LYS A 65 13.64 2.74 -6.63
C LYS A 65 14.47 1.47 -6.86
N MET A 66 14.38 0.49 -5.96
CA MET A 66 15.09 -0.80 -6.11
C MET A 66 14.68 -1.56 -7.37
N TYR A 67 13.42 -1.45 -7.76
CA TYR A 67 12.86 -2.09 -8.96
C TYR A 67 12.85 -1.18 -10.20
N ASN A 68 13.50 -0.02 -10.16
CA ASN A 68 13.53 0.97 -11.26
C ASN A 68 12.12 1.38 -11.70
N ILE A 69 11.23 1.59 -10.74
CA ILE A 69 9.90 2.15 -10.96
C ILE A 69 9.99 3.66 -10.78
N GLN A 70 9.55 4.40 -11.80
CA GLN A 70 9.60 5.86 -11.78
C GLN A 70 8.77 6.42 -10.62
N ASN A 71 9.33 7.41 -9.91
CA ASN A 71 8.64 8.21 -8.92
C ASN A 71 8.68 9.68 -9.35
N ASP A 72 7.52 10.28 -9.61
CA ASP A 72 7.41 11.66 -10.09
C ASP A 72 7.60 12.69 -8.95
N PHE A 73 7.58 12.24 -7.70
CA PHE A 73 7.74 13.08 -6.50
C PHE A 73 8.84 12.56 -5.56
N PRO A 74 10.10 12.48 -6.04
CA PRO A 74 11.17 11.86 -5.25
C PRO A 74 11.52 12.62 -3.96
N ASN A 75 11.18 13.89 -3.87
CA ASN A 75 11.48 14.77 -2.73
C ASN A 75 10.31 14.98 -1.76
N LEU A 76 9.14 14.37 -2.04
CA LEU A 76 7.97 14.46 -1.19
C LEU A 76 7.70 13.12 -0.49
N ASP A 77 7.18 13.16 0.72
CA ASP A 77 6.75 11.99 1.48
C ASP A 77 5.41 12.22 2.18
N GLY A 78 4.95 11.22 2.94
CA GLY A 78 3.67 11.31 3.65
C GLY A 78 3.58 12.43 4.68
N SER A 79 4.71 12.93 5.20
CA SER A 79 4.72 14.05 6.16
C SER A 79 4.40 15.39 5.49
N ASP A 80 4.62 15.50 4.19
CA ASP A 80 4.35 16.72 3.42
C ASP A 80 2.86 16.86 3.06
N VAL A 81 2.07 15.81 3.20
CA VAL A 81 0.64 15.78 2.80
C VAL A 81 -0.17 16.90 3.43
N ALA A 82 0.08 17.22 4.70
CA ALA A 82 -0.66 18.26 5.41
C ALA A 82 -0.43 19.68 4.85
N THR A 83 0.65 19.91 4.12
CA THR A 83 1.04 21.19 3.53
C THR A 83 0.87 21.26 2.02
N MET A 84 0.48 20.16 1.37
CA MET A 84 0.22 20.12 -0.07
C MET A 84 -1.06 20.87 -0.39
N ASP A 85 -1.07 21.58 -1.53
CA ASP A 85 -2.31 22.02 -2.15
C ASP A 85 -3.09 20.82 -2.72
N GLU A 86 -4.35 21.02 -3.05
CA GLU A 86 -5.23 19.92 -3.52
C GLU A 86 -4.72 19.29 -4.82
N GLU A 87 -4.26 20.09 -5.77
CA GLU A 87 -3.75 19.62 -7.06
C GLU A 87 -2.51 18.74 -6.89
N THR A 88 -1.55 19.21 -6.09
CA THR A 88 -0.34 18.47 -5.75
C THR A 88 -0.67 17.18 -4.99
N LEU A 89 -1.60 17.24 -4.04
CA LEU A 89 -2.03 16.08 -3.27
C LEU A 89 -2.64 15.00 -4.17
N ILE A 90 -3.51 15.38 -5.10
CA ILE A 90 -4.12 14.45 -6.06
C ILE A 90 -3.04 13.81 -6.95
N ALA A 91 -2.14 14.61 -7.49
CA ALA A 91 -1.03 14.11 -8.33
C ALA A 91 -0.10 13.18 -7.55
N TYR A 92 0.22 13.51 -6.31
CA TYR A 92 1.02 12.69 -5.39
C TYR A 92 0.34 11.34 -5.11
N CYS A 93 -0.95 11.33 -4.77
CA CYS A 93 -1.70 10.10 -4.53
C CYS A 93 -1.79 9.23 -5.80
N ARG A 94 -2.01 9.83 -6.96
CA ARG A 94 -2.02 9.10 -8.25
C ARG A 94 -0.66 8.46 -8.55
N ASN A 95 0.43 9.15 -8.25
CA ASN A 95 1.78 8.61 -8.40
C ASN A 95 2.00 7.39 -7.50
N ASP A 96 1.59 7.43 -6.24
CA ASP A 96 1.71 6.30 -5.32
C ASP A 96 0.88 5.10 -5.79
N VAL A 97 -0.34 5.32 -6.28
CA VAL A 97 -1.19 4.28 -6.87
C VAL A 97 -0.55 3.67 -8.11
N ARG A 98 0.05 4.50 -8.99
CA ARG A 98 0.74 4.04 -10.20
C ARG A 98 1.96 3.18 -9.86
N MET A 99 2.79 3.62 -8.92
CA MET A 99 3.95 2.84 -8.46
C MET A 99 3.51 1.50 -7.85
N THR A 100 2.49 1.53 -7.01
CA THR A 100 1.92 0.32 -6.40
C THR A 100 1.40 -0.65 -7.45
N ARG A 101 0.66 -0.15 -8.44
CA ARG A 101 0.16 -0.97 -9.56
C ARG A 101 1.30 -1.61 -10.35
N GLU A 102 2.31 -0.84 -10.68
CA GLU A 102 3.47 -1.34 -11.45
C GLU A 102 4.22 -2.42 -10.65
N LEU A 103 4.43 -2.19 -9.37
CA LEU A 103 5.03 -3.17 -8.47
C LEU A 103 4.18 -4.45 -8.39
N ALA A 104 2.87 -4.31 -8.25
CA ALA A 104 1.94 -5.43 -8.23
C ALA A 104 2.03 -6.28 -9.51
N MET A 105 2.07 -5.64 -10.67
CA MET A 105 2.19 -6.36 -11.95
C MET A 105 3.52 -7.11 -12.09
N ARG A 106 4.62 -6.53 -11.62
CA ARG A 106 5.94 -7.16 -11.66
C ARG A 106 6.10 -8.34 -10.69
N THR A 107 5.39 -8.28 -9.56
CA THR A 107 5.46 -9.32 -8.52
C THR A 107 4.45 -10.45 -8.69
N ARG A 108 3.44 -10.22 -9.53
CA ARG A 108 2.45 -11.24 -9.87
C ARG A 108 3.12 -12.46 -10.51
N GLY A 109 2.71 -13.64 -10.09
CA GLY A 109 3.27 -14.91 -10.55
C GLY A 109 4.52 -15.37 -9.79
N TYR A 110 5.19 -14.46 -9.05
CA TYR A 110 6.29 -14.79 -8.15
C TYR A 110 5.84 -14.88 -6.71
N TYR A 111 5.04 -13.94 -6.26
CA TYR A 111 4.60 -13.81 -4.87
C TYR A 111 3.10 -14.03 -4.69
N TRP A 112 2.31 -13.83 -5.74
CA TRP A 112 0.87 -13.97 -5.73
C TRP A 112 0.33 -14.25 -7.14
N LYS A 113 -0.91 -14.71 -7.24
CA LYS A 113 -1.54 -15.09 -8.52
C LYS A 113 -2.66 -14.15 -8.94
#